data_10eb96670df5545acbcd3bc9a07ebcd6
#
_entry.id   10eb96670df5545acbcd3bc9a07ebcd6
#
_cell.length_a   1.000
_cell.length_b   1.000
_cell.length_c   1.000
_cell.angle_alpha   90.00
_cell.angle_beta   90.00
_cell.angle_gamma   90.00
#
_symmetry.space_group_name_H-M   'P 1'
#
loop_
_entity.id
_entity.type
_entity.pdbx_description
1 polymer ?
#
loop_
_entity_poly.entity_id
_entity_poly.type
_entity_poly.pdbx_seq_one_letter_code
_entity_poly.pdbx_strand_id
1 'polypeptide(L)'
;MNEDDKSIPGGPFKGKKIEYAPTTGIDMFWEIAEDFMQRIFNFAPGEYLITDESSLWDFTGVDDMEITDIHEKIQELYALDVSDLQSGNLLEIFLRIHRKTYGVP
;
A
#
# COMPACT_ATOMS: atom_id res chain seq x y z
N MET A 1 -6.38 2.03 -31.66
CA MET A 1 -6.51 1.91 -31.20
C MET A 1 -6.69 1.87 -30.63
N ASN A 2 -6.49 1.85 -30.95
CA ASN A 2 -6.65 1.76 -30.44
C ASN A 2 -6.67 1.63 -29.76
N GLU A 3 -6.30 1.34 -29.87
CA GLU A 3 -6.26 1.28 -29.42
C GLU A 3 -6.18 1.14 -28.77
N ASP A 4 -6.06 0.85 -29.02
CA ASP A 4 -5.86 0.86 -28.51
C ASP A 4 -5.66 0.83 -27.94
N ASP A 5 -5.57 0.65 -28.21
CA ASP A 5 -5.06 0.70 -27.72
C ASP A 5 -4.95 1.03 -26.88
N LYS A 6 -5.25 0.83 -26.39
CA LYS A 6 -4.80 1.07 -25.59
C LYS A 6 -3.76 0.76 -24.67
N SER A 7 -2.98 0.60 -24.88
CA SER A 7 -1.73 0.29 -24.23
C SER A 7 -1.29 1.47 -23.37
N ILE A 8 -0.40 1.18 -22.40
CA ILE A 8 0.07 2.22 -21.49
C ILE A 8 1.35 2.79 -22.04
N PRO A 9 1.32 4.01 -22.51
CA PRO A 9 2.52 4.59 -23.06
C PRO A 9 3.41 5.15 -21.96
N GLY A 10 4.67 4.83 -22.01
CA GLY A 10 5.68 5.53 -21.24
C GLY A 10 5.76 5.34 -19.76
N GLY A 11 4.86 4.57 -19.16
CA GLY A 11 4.90 4.37 -17.72
C GLY A 11 5.88 3.30 -17.30
N PRO A 12 6.04 3.08 -15.99
CA PRO A 12 6.91 2.00 -15.52
C PRO A 12 6.45 0.64 -15.97
N PHE A 13 5.24 0.53 -16.40
CA PHE A 13 4.67 -0.74 -16.86
C PHE A 13 4.68 -0.84 -18.37
N LYS A 14 5.32 0.09 -19.03
CA LYS A 14 5.37 0.09 -20.47
C LYS A 14 5.94 -1.21 -21.00
N GLY A 15 5.30 -1.76 -21.99
CA GLY A 15 5.77 -2.97 -22.65
C GLY A 15 5.44 -4.23 -21.91
N LYS A 16 4.84 -4.13 -20.76
CA LYS A 16 4.44 -5.30 -20.01
C LYS A 16 2.97 -5.56 -20.17
N LYS A 17 2.63 -6.82 -20.20
CA LYS A 17 1.24 -7.20 -20.06
C LYS A 17 0.96 -7.25 -18.57
N ILE A 18 0.19 -6.30 -18.10
CA ILE A 18 -0.06 -6.15 -16.67
C ILE A 18 -1.45 -6.68 -16.36
N GLU A 19 -1.48 -7.61 -15.44
CA GLU A 19 -2.73 -8.03 -14.84
C GLU A 19 -2.82 -7.28 -13.53
N TYR A 20 -3.55 -6.21 -13.54
CA TYR A 20 -3.67 -5.42 -12.33
C TYR A 20 -4.54 -6.15 -11.33
N ALA A 21 -4.02 -6.29 -10.12
CA ALA A 21 -4.86 -6.69 -9.03
C ALA A 21 -5.95 -5.64 -8.83
N PRO A 22 -7.08 -6.03 -8.28
CA PRO A 22 -8.13 -5.04 -7.99
C PRO A 22 -7.64 -3.98 -7.03
N THR A 23 -8.26 -2.82 -7.07
CA THR A 23 -7.99 -1.74 -6.15
C THR A 23 -9.23 -1.35 -5.36
N THR A 24 -10.30 -2.10 -5.50
CA THR A 24 -11.57 -1.75 -4.87
C THR A 24 -11.45 -1.65 -3.35
N GLY A 25 -10.74 -2.60 -2.75
CA GLY A 25 -10.56 -2.57 -1.30
C GLY A 25 -9.70 -1.39 -0.86
N ILE A 26 -8.59 -1.17 -1.57
CA ILE A 26 -7.70 -0.05 -1.26
C ILE A 26 -8.47 1.26 -1.40
N ASP A 27 -9.29 1.38 -2.44
CA ASP A 27 -10.02 2.62 -2.69
C ASP A 27 -11.01 2.93 -1.57
N MET A 28 -11.53 1.92 -0.91
CA MET A 28 -12.43 2.13 0.23
C MET A 28 -11.71 2.77 1.40
N PHE A 29 -10.41 2.62 1.48
CA PHE A 29 -9.61 3.15 2.58
C PHE A 29 -8.56 4.13 2.09
N TRP A 30 -8.86 4.84 0.99
CA TRP A 30 -7.84 5.67 0.35
C TRP A 30 -7.27 6.75 1.27
N GLU A 31 -8.08 7.30 2.18
CA GLU A 31 -7.58 8.30 3.11
C GLU A 31 -6.58 7.69 4.09
N ILE A 32 -6.87 6.48 4.56
CA ILE A 32 -5.95 5.77 5.43
C ILE A 32 -4.69 5.43 4.63
N ALA A 33 -4.87 5.01 3.38
CA ALA A 33 -3.73 4.66 2.54
C ALA A 33 -2.81 5.85 2.34
N GLU A 34 -3.36 7.02 2.03
CA GLU A 34 -2.54 8.21 1.82
C GLU A 34 -1.79 8.59 3.09
N ASP A 35 -2.48 8.58 4.22
CA ASP A 35 -1.86 8.88 5.49
C ASP A 35 -0.74 7.90 5.79
N PHE A 36 -1.02 6.62 5.60
CA PHE A 36 -0.06 5.55 5.87
C PHE A 36 1.18 5.68 4.99
N MET A 37 0.98 5.84 3.68
CA MET A 37 2.11 5.90 2.77
C MET A 37 2.98 7.12 3.05
N GLN A 38 2.38 8.21 3.45
CA GLN A 38 3.15 9.39 3.79
C GLN A 38 3.90 9.22 5.11
N ARG A 39 3.22 8.73 6.13
CA ARG A 39 3.84 8.62 7.47
C ARG A 39 4.89 7.54 7.53
N ILE A 40 4.65 6.42 6.86
CA ILE A 40 5.56 5.28 6.96
C ILE A 40 6.69 5.39 5.93
N PHE A 41 6.35 5.74 4.69
CA PHE A 41 7.30 5.72 3.59
C PHE A 41 7.65 7.10 3.05
N ASN A 42 7.02 8.14 3.57
CA ASN A 42 7.27 9.52 3.14
C ASN A 42 6.92 9.75 1.67
N PHE A 43 5.91 9.06 1.18
CA PHE A 43 5.41 9.25 -0.18
C PHE A 43 4.25 10.22 -0.20
N ALA A 44 4.31 11.19 -1.09
CA ALA A 44 3.16 12.07 -1.35
C ALA A 44 2.12 11.32 -2.18
N PRO A 45 0.87 11.77 -2.14
CA PRO A 45 -0.15 11.18 -3.02
C PRO A 45 0.32 11.20 -4.46
N GLY A 46 0.12 10.09 -5.14
CA GLY A 46 0.54 9.97 -6.54
C GLY A 46 1.96 9.47 -6.74
N GLU A 47 2.74 9.36 -5.68
CA GLU A 47 4.11 8.89 -5.79
C GLU A 47 4.23 7.38 -5.68
N TYR A 48 3.12 6.67 -5.54
CA TYR A 48 3.14 5.23 -5.36
C TYR A 48 1.95 4.63 -6.08
N LEU A 49 2.05 3.33 -6.30
CA LEU A 49 0.96 2.56 -6.90
C LEU A 49 0.76 1.32 -6.04
N ILE A 50 -0.43 1.19 -5.47
CA ILE A 50 -0.76 0.03 -4.65
C ILE A 50 -2.09 -0.56 -5.09
N THR A 51 -2.25 -1.85 -4.81
CA THR A 51 -3.46 -2.59 -5.12
C THR A 51 -3.87 -3.38 -3.89
N ASP A 52 -4.99 -4.08 -4.00
CA ASP A 52 -5.47 -4.92 -2.90
C ASP A 52 -4.50 -6.05 -2.56
N GLU A 53 -3.54 -6.32 -3.43
CA GLU A 53 -2.53 -7.35 -3.19
C GLU A 53 -1.17 -6.81 -2.78
N SER A 54 -1.04 -5.50 -2.68
CA SER A 54 0.24 -4.91 -2.31
C SER A 54 0.61 -5.26 -0.87
N SER A 55 1.91 -5.30 -0.60
CA SER A 55 2.45 -5.77 0.65
C SER A 55 3.55 -4.84 1.15
N LEU A 56 3.77 -4.83 2.45
CA LEU A 56 4.91 -4.13 3.04
C LEU A 56 6.21 -4.59 2.43
N TRP A 57 6.29 -5.87 2.05
CA TRP A 57 7.51 -6.42 1.46
C TRP A 57 7.87 -5.74 0.15
N ASP A 58 6.88 -5.18 -0.54
CA ASP A 58 7.14 -4.45 -1.78
C ASP A 58 7.89 -3.15 -1.54
N PHE A 59 7.91 -2.69 -0.31
CA PHE A 59 8.49 -1.39 0.04
C PHE A 59 9.70 -1.49 0.96
N THR A 60 10.18 -2.70 1.23
CA THR A 60 11.42 -2.85 1.98
C THR A 60 12.56 -2.23 1.16
N GLY A 61 13.44 -1.54 1.84
CA GLY A 61 14.51 -0.82 1.18
C GLY A 61 14.23 0.64 0.95
N VAL A 62 12.96 1.05 1.06
CA VAL A 62 12.61 2.48 0.98
C VAL A 62 13.22 3.15 2.21
N ASP A 63 14.03 4.20 1.97
CA ASP A 63 14.77 4.90 3.04
C ASP A 63 15.59 3.93 3.88
N ASP A 64 16.09 2.87 3.25
CA ASP A 64 16.91 1.84 3.89
C ASP A 64 16.19 1.09 5.00
N MET A 65 14.88 1.10 5.00
CA MET A 65 14.09 0.39 6.01
C MET A 65 14.01 -1.09 5.72
N GLU A 66 14.17 -1.89 6.75
CA GLU A 66 13.88 -3.31 6.71
C GLU A 66 12.47 -3.54 7.22
N ILE A 67 11.98 -4.76 7.06
CA ILE A 67 10.61 -5.07 7.47
C ILE A 67 10.39 -4.80 8.96
N THR A 68 11.41 -5.05 9.79
CA THR A 68 11.28 -4.78 11.22
C THR A 68 11.17 -3.28 11.50
N ASP A 69 11.89 -2.46 10.72
CA ASP A 69 11.80 -1.01 10.87
C ASP A 69 10.40 -0.52 10.52
N ILE A 70 9.83 -1.12 9.48
CA ILE A 70 8.48 -0.75 9.06
C ILE A 70 7.48 -1.12 10.13
N HIS A 71 7.61 -2.34 10.70
CA HIS A 71 6.73 -2.76 11.79
C HIS A 71 6.82 -1.82 12.97
N GLU A 72 8.03 -1.39 13.31
CA GLU A 72 8.21 -0.48 14.44
C GLU A 72 7.56 0.87 14.18
N LYS A 73 7.69 1.37 12.96
CA LYS A 73 7.07 2.63 12.61
C LYS A 73 5.56 2.55 12.71
N ILE A 74 4.99 1.46 12.24
CA ILE A 74 3.54 1.26 12.32
C ILE A 74 3.09 1.22 13.77
N GLN A 75 3.84 0.51 14.61
CA GLN A 75 3.53 0.44 16.03
C GLN A 75 3.60 1.83 16.66
N GLU A 76 4.60 2.59 16.30
CA GLU A 76 4.83 3.91 16.85
C GLU A 76 3.75 4.90 16.46
N LEU A 77 3.38 4.89 15.17
CA LEU A 77 2.50 5.93 14.63
C LEU A 77 1.03 5.56 14.71
N TYR A 78 0.72 4.27 14.72
CA TYR A 78 -0.67 3.82 14.73
C TYR A 78 -1.00 2.98 15.96
N ALA A 79 -0.02 2.73 16.81
CA ALA A 79 -0.19 1.86 17.99
C ALA A 79 -0.75 0.50 17.57
N LEU A 80 -0.22 -0.04 16.49
CA LEU A 80 -0.73 -1.25 15.89
C LEU A 80 0.42 -2.19 15.59
N ASP A 81 0.32 -3.41 16.10
CA ASP A 81 1.31 -4.44 15.83
C ASP A 81 0.83 -5.29 14.67
N VAL A 82 1.57 -5.26 13.56
CA VAL A 82 1.23 -6.06 12.39
C VAL A 82 2.27 -7.14 12.13
N SER A 83 3.14 -7.40 13.09
CA SER A 83 4.20 -8.40 12.91
C SER A 83 3.66 -9.80 12.75
N ASP A 84 2.43 -10.06 13.20
CA ASP A 84 1.77 -11.34 13.01
C ASP A 84 1.29 -11.57 11.58
N LEU A 85 1.22 -10.49 10.79
CA LEU A 85 0.71 -10.57 9.43
C LEU A 85 1.86 -10.86 8.48
N GLN A 86 2.12 -12.13 8.26
CA GLN A 86 3.30 -12.54 7.48
C GLN A 86 3.27 -12.04 6.05
N SER A 87 2.09 -11.94 5.46
CA SER A 87 1.98 -11.44 4.10
C SER A 87 2.30 -9.96 4.00
N GLY A 88 2.12 -9.22 5.12
CA GLY A 88 2.30 -7.77 5.10
C GLY A 88 1.29 -7.06 4.22
N ASN A 89 0.16 -7.67 3.93
CA ASN A 89 -0.82 -7.12 3.00
C ASN A 89 -1.31 -5.76 3.47
N LEU A 90 -1.18 -4.77 2.59
CA LEU A 90 -1.53 -3.38 2.95
C LEU A 90 -3.02 -3.22 3.23
N LEU A 91 -3.85 -3.86 2.43
CA LEU A 91 -5.30 -3.75 2.64
C LEU A 91 -5.69 -4.26 4.01
N GLU A 92 -5.10 -5.37 4.44
CA GLU A 92 -5.38 -5.90 5.76
C GLU A 92 -4.92 -4.92 6.85
N ILE A 93 -3.79 -4.29 6.65
CA ILE A 93 -3.28 -3.30 7.60
C ILE A 93 -4.21 -2.10 7.65
N PHE A 94 -4.65 -1.62 6.51
CA PHE A 94 -5.58 -0.49 6.47
C PHE A 94 -6.89 -0.83 7.16
N LEU A 95 -7.35 -2.05 7.00
CA LEU A 95 -8.56 -2.50 7.67
C LEU A 95 -8.38 -2.51 9.19
N ARG A 96 -7.22 -2.96 9.65
CA ARG A 96 -6.92 -2.95 11.08
C ARG A 96 -6.85 -1.52 11.62
N ILE A 97 -6.27 -0.61 10.85
CA ILE A 97 -6.22 0.81 11.24
C ILE A 97 -7.63 1.37 11.32
N HIS A 98 -8.45 1.05 10.34
CA HIS A 98 -9.82 1.52 10.31
C HIS A 98 -10.60 1.04 11.54
N ARG A 99 -10.48 -0.24 11.85
CA ARG A 99 -11.17 -0.79 13.01
C ARG A 99 -10.72 -0.14 14.31
N LYS A 100 -9.42 0.09 14.42
CA LYS A 100 -8.87 0.70 15.62
C LYS A 100 -9.31 2.15 15.75
N THR A 101 -9.33 2.86 14.65
CA THR A 101 -9.66 4.30 14.65
C THR A 101 -11.15 4.52 14.90
N TYR A 102 -11.99 3.73 14.26
CA TYR A 102 -13.43 3.95 14.28
C TYR A 102 -14.19 2.97 15.17
N GLY A 103 -13.48 2.03 15.77
CA GLY A 103 -14.10 1.09 16.70
C GLY A 103 -15.10 0.15 16.06
N VAL A 104 -14.98 -0.10 14.79
CA VAL A 104 -15.90 -0.99 14.08
C VAL A 104 -15.53 -2.43 14.40
N PRO A 105 -16.50 -3.22 14.85
CA PRO A 105 -16.24 -4.64 15.10
C PRO A 105 -15.95 -5.42 13.83
#